data_daadfed475ffe9f52c1b43a257b77ee9
#
_entry.id   daadfed475ffe9f52c1b43a257b77ee9
#
_cell.length_a   1.000
_cell.length_b   1.000
_cell.length_c   1.000
_cell.angle_alpha   90.00
_cell.angle_beta   90.00
_cell.angle_gamma   90.00
#
_symmetry.space_group_name_H-M   'P 1'
#
loop_
_entity.id
_entity.type
_entity.pdbx_description
1 polymer ?
#
loop_
_entity_poly.entity_id
_entity_poly.type
_entity_poly.pdbx_seq_one_letter_code
_entity_poly.pdbx_strand_id
1 'polypeptide(L)'
;SSFMEGKIARIVTPSPERTQPICSHFTICGGCKWQHLPYSLQLQSKDQVVRDALQRIGKIEVGEYLPILGSVETERYRNKLEFTFSHKRWLFPEELDVLNARPTPPEPYELSGLGYHLPGMFDKVLNIDTCYLGAEVMDEIRLFVRDYCPVPRTILTLISASRRD
;
A
#
# COMPACT_ATOMS: atom_id res chain seq x y z
N SER A 1 8.63 3.18 30.95
CA SER A 1 9.61 2.79 29.93
C SER A 1 9.66 3.88 28.89
N SER A 2 10.81 4.45 28.63
CA SER A 2 11.03 5.38 27.53
C SER A 2 11.37 4.60 26.27
N PHE A 3 10.67 4.87 25.17
CA PHE A 3 11.06 4.37 23.86
C PHE A 3 11.44 5.57 22.97
N MET A 4 12.25 5.33 22.00
CA MET A 4 12.63 6.33 20.99
C MET A 4 12.09 5.90 19.63
N GLU A 5 11.53 6.86 18.91
CA GLU A 5 11.10 6.67 17.52
C GLU A 5 12.13 7.32 16.59
N GLY A 6 12.39 6.70 15.46
CA GLY A 6 13.32 7.21 14.47
C GLY A 6 12.87 6.86 13.05
N LYS A 7 13.33 7.66 12.09
CA LYS A 7 13.15 7.38 10.66
C LYS A 7 14.50 7.09 10.02
N ILE A 8 14.53 6.14 9.09
CA ILE A 8 15.73 5.85 8.31
C ILE A 8 16.03 7.06 7.43
N ALA A 9 17.17 7.72 7.66
CA ALA A 9 17.61 8.83 6.81
C ALA A 9 18.20 8.34 5.48
N ARG A 10 19.01 7.28 5.54
CA ARG A 10 19.57 6.61 4.36
C ARG A 10 19.98 5.17 4.68
N ILE A 11 19.97 4.33 3.67
CA ILE A 11 20.55 2.98 3.74
C ILE A 11 21.99 3.08 3.25
N VAL A 12 22.95 2.83 4.13
CA VAL A 12 24.39 2.89 3.82
C VAL A 12 24.79 1.69 2.98
N THR A 13 24.39 0.50 3.43
CA THR A 13 24.63 -0.77 2.73
C THR A 13 23.31 -1.54 2.69
N PRO A 14 22.71 -1.71 1.52
CA PRO A 14 21.50 -2.52 1.40
C PRO A 14 21.81 -3.99 1.65
N SER A 15 20.85 -4.73 2.20
CA SER A 15 20.94 -6.19 2.26
C SER A 15 21.06 -6.77 0.85
N PRO A 16 21.92 -7.79 0.64
CA PRO A 16 22.02 -8.48 -0.64
C PRO A 16 20.72 -9.24 -1.01
N GLU A 17 19.88 -9.50 -0.02
CA GLU A 17 18.58 -10.17 -0.21
C GLU A 17 17.47 -9.21 -0.66
N ARG A 18 17.74 -7.91 -0.70
CA ARG A 18 16.76 -6.91 -1.12
C ARG A 18 16.47 -7.04 -2.61
N THR A 19 15.18 -7.14 -2.94
CA THR A 19 14.70 -7.17 -4.32
C THR A 19 14.08 -5.83 -4.72
N GLN A 20 14.02 -5.60 -6.03
CA GLN A 20 13.30 -4.45 -6.57
C GLN A 20 11.78 -4.67 -6.42
N PRO A 21 11.05 -3.75 -5.76
CA PRO A 21 9.60 -3.82 -5.70
C PRO A 21 8.97 -3.75 -7.10
N ILE A 22 7.93 -4.54 -7.33
CA ILE A 22 7.16 -4.52 -8.58
C ILE A 22 6.34 -3.24 -8.74
N CYS A 23 5.85 -2.68 -7.63
CA CYS A 23 4.98 -1.52 -7.61
C CYS A 23 5.79 -0.22 -7.55
N SER A 24 5.57 0.69 -8.51
CA SER A 24 6.18 2.03 -8.54
C SER A 24 5.78 2.91 -7.35
N HIS A 25 4.64 2.64 -6.73
CA HIS A 25 4.15 3.37 -5.57
C HIS A 25 4.63 2.80 -4.22
N PHE A 26 5.46 1.74 -4.26
CA PHE A 26 6.00 1.16 -3.03
C PHE A 26 6.81 2.22 -2.27
N THR A 27 6.76 2.20 -0.95
CA THR A 27 7.31 3.17 0.00
C THR A 27 6.48 4.43 0.22
N ILE A 28 5.67 4.86 -0.75
CA ILE A 28 4.79 6.03 -0.64
C ILE A 28 3.38 5.58 -0.26
N CYS A 29 2.85 4.59 -1.00
CA CYS A 29 1.57 3.95 -0.70
C CYS A 29 1.63 3.17 0.61
N GLY A 30 0.62 3.34 1.47
CA GLY A 30 0.51 2.62 2.74
C GLY A 30 0.11 1.15 2.63
N GLY A 31 -0.23 0.67 1.42
CA GLY A 31 -0.83 -0.65 1.21
C GLY A 31 0.13 -1.84 1.35
N CYS A 32 1.39 -1.67 0.99
CA CYS A 32 2.39 -2.74 0.99
C CYS A 32 3.64 -2.34 1.78
N LYS A 33 4.21 -3.31 2.53
CA LYS A 33 5.40 -3.06 3.35
C LYS A 33 6.60 -3.93 3.01
N TRP A 34 6.41 -5.05 2.30
CA TRP A 34 7.41 -6.10 2.16
C TRP A 34 7.79 -6.42 0.71
N GLN A 35 7.37 -5.64 -0.27
CA GLN A 35 7.70 -5.91 -1.68
C GLN A 35 9.20 -5.90 -2.01
N HIS A 36 10.00 -5.31 -1.14
CA HIS A 36 11.47 -5.31 -1.27
C HIS A 36 12.13 -6.58 -0.72
N LEU A 37 11.36 -7.57 -0.28
CA LEU A 37 11.84 -8.86 0.20
C LEU A 37 11.34 -9.99 -0.71
N PRO A 38 12.19 -10.96 -1.07
CA PRO A 38 11.76 -12.17 -1.74
C PRO A 38 10.68 -12.90 -0.93
N TYR A 39 9.75 -13.55 -1.61
CA TYR A 39 8.65 -14.22 -0.94
C TYR A 39 9.10 -15.30 0.04
N SER A 40 10.19 -16.02 -0.27
CA SER A 40 10.80 -16.99 0.65
C SER A 40 11.21 -16.38 1.99
N LEU A 41 11.80 -15.19 1.97
CA LEU A 41 12.15 -14.47 3.21
C LEU A 41 10.93 -13.92 3.94
N GLN A 42 9.88 -13.54 3.20
CA GLN A 42 8.61 -13.16 3.82
C GLN A 42 8.00 -14.35 4.57
N LEU A 43 8.05 -15.55 4.00
CA LEU A 43 7.58 -16.79 4.65
C LEU A 43 8.41 -17.10 5.90
N GLN A 44 9.73 -17.08 5.80
CA GLN A 44 10.61 -17.32 6.95
C GLN A 44 10.34 -16.34 8.10
N SER A 45 10.18 -15.06 7.78
CA SER A 45 9.88 -14.03 8.78
C SER A 45 8.52 -14.25 9.45
N LYS A 46 7.52 -14.66 8.69
CA LYS A 46 6.17 -14.98 9.22
C LYS A 46 6.20 -16.23 10.11
N ASP A 47 6.90 -17.27 9.69
CA ASP A 47 7.09 -18.49 10.47
C ASP A 47 7.78 -18.17 11.79
N GLN A 48 8.85 -17.38 11.75
CA GLN A 48 9.59 -16.97 12.95
C GLN A 48 8.71 -16.18 13.93
N VAL A 49 7.86 -15.26 13.43
CA VAL A 49 6.92 -14.49 14.28
C VAL A 49 5.96 -15.45 15.01
N VAL A 50 5.45 -16.46 14.34
CA VAL A 50 4.54 -17.45 14.96
C VAL A 50 5.30 -18.25 16.03
N ARG A 51 6.49 -18.75 15.72
CA ARG A 51 7.33 -19.48 16.68
C ARG A 51 7.62 -18.66 17.91
N ASP A 52 8.07 -17.42 17.72
CA ASP A 52 8.36 -16.51 18.83
C ASP A 52 7.11 -16.19 19.67
N ALA A 53 5.95 -16.01 19.03
CA ALA A 53 4.71 -15.77 19.75
C ALA A 53 4.30 -16.96 20.61
N LEU A 54 4.41 -18.17 20.09
CA LEU A 54 4.07 -19.39 20.84
C LEU A 54 5.06 -19.68 21.96
N GLN A 55 6.34 -19.64 21.66
CA GLN A 55 7.39 -20.02 22.61
C GLN A 55 7.67 -18.95 23.67
N ARG A 56 7.87 -17.67 23.24
CA ARG A 56 8.33 -16.60 24.14
C ARG A 56 7.19 -15.92 24.86
N ILE A 57 6.08 -15.67 24.15
CA ILE A 57 4.94 -14.94 24.72
C ILE A 57 3.95 -15.95 25.33
N GLY A 58 3.52 -16.93 24.57
CA GLY A 58 2.57 -17.94 25.00
C GLY A 58 3.16 -18.96 25.97
N LYS A 59 4.48 -19.17 25.96
CA LYS A 59 5.18 -20.20 26.72
C LYS A 59 4.58 -21.59 26.49
N ILE A 60 4.17 -21.85 25.27
CA ILE A 60 3.54 -23.08 24.84
C ILE A 60 4.61 -23.99 24.25
N GLU A 61 4.69 -25.21 24.76
CA GLU A 61 5.49 -26.27 24.16
C GLU A 61 4.68 -26.85 22.97
N VAL A 62 5.22 -26.68 21.76
CA VAL A 62 4.62 -27.24 20.54
C VAL A 62 5.30 -28.56 20.24
N GLY A 63 4.54 -29.64 20.10
CA GLY A 63 5.08 -30.97 19.84
C GLY A 63 5.73 -31.09 18.47
N GLU A 64 5.13 -30.52 17.45
CA GLU A 64 5.65 -30.54 16.07
C GLU A 64 5.34 -29.25 15.36
N TYR A 65 6.32 -28.73 14.62
CA TYR A 65 6.17 -27.62 13.70
C TYR A 65 6.24 -28.13 12.27
N LEU A 66 5.12 -28.05 11.57
CA LEU A 66 5.12 -28.31 10.14
C LEU A 66 5.69 -27.09 9.40
N PRO A 67 6.29 -27.29 8.21
CA PRO A 67 6.75 -26.20 7.37
C PRO A 67 5.61 -25.21 7.04
N ILE A 68 5.92 -23.92 6.99
CA ILE A 68 4.92 -22.94 6.61
C ILE A 68 4.42 -23.18 5.19
N LEU A 69 3.11 -23.19 5.03
CA LEU A 69 2.48 -23.32 3.72
C LEU A 69 2.48 -21.95 3.01
N GLY A 70 3.19 -21.87 1.89
CA GLY A 70 3.20 -20.68 1.03
C GLY A 70 2.00 -20.63 0.11
N SER A 71 1.68 -19.41 -0.37
CA SER A 71 0.69 -19.20 -1.43
C SER A 71 1.34 -19.44 -2.80
N VAL A 72 0.60 -20.01 -3.72
CA VAL A 72 1.00 -20.13 -5.13
C VAL A 72 0.98 -18.76 -5.79
N GLU A 73 -0.08 -18.00 -5.54
CA GLU A 73 -0.24 -16.64 -6.05
C GLU A 73 0.24 -15.63 -5.00
N THR A 74 1.21 -14.82 -5.38
CA THR A 74 1.78 -13.77 -4.52
C THR A 74 1.34 -12.37 -4.91
N GLU A 75 0.69 -12.25 -6.07
CA GLU A 75 0.10 -11.02 -6.62
C GLU A 75 -1.35 -11.28 -7.00
N ARG A 76 -2.13 -10.23 -7.18
CA ARG A 76 -3.52 -10.28 -7.67
C ARG A 76 -4.47 -11.16 -6.85
N TYR A 77 -4.12 -11.48 -5.60
CA TYR A 77 -4.85 -12.42 -4.75
C TYR A 77 -5.99 -11.81 -3.92
N ARG A 78 -6.06 -10.48 -3.83
CA ARG A 78 -7.10 -9.82 -3.04
C ARG A 78 -8.39 -9.66 -3.81
N ASN A 79 -9.50 -10.08 -3.19
CA ASN A 79 -10.86 -9.90 -3.71
C ASN A 79 -11.53 -8.61 -3.23
N LYS A 80 -10.96 -7.96 -2.22
CA LYS A 80 -11.48 -6.70 -1.67
C LYS A 80 -10.37 -5.69 -1.54
N LEU A 81 -10.56 -4.53 -2.16
CA LEU A 81 -9.74 -3.34 -2.01
C LEU A 81 -10.65 -2.15 -1.75
N GLU A 82 -10.23 -1.25 -0.87
CA GLU A 82 -10.95 -0.03 -0.56
C GLU A 82 -10.11 1.16 -1.03
N PHE A 83 -10.68 1.94 -1.95
CA PHE A 83 -10.07 3.17 -2.46
C PHE A 83 -10.86 4.37 -1.97
N THR A 84 -10.18 5.45 -1.71
CA THR A 84 -10.79 6.69 -1.23
C THR A 84 -10.70 7.77 -2.28
N PHE A 85 -11.80 8.47 -2.52
CA PHE A 85 -11.78 9.75 -3.19
C PHE A 85 -11.38 10.86 -2.23
N SER A 86 -10.55 11.78 -2.71
CA SER A 86 -10.20 12.99 -1.96
C SER A 86 -9.97 14.15 -2.93
N HIS A 87 -10.33 15.34 -2.48
CA HIS A 87 -9.93 16.61 -3.12
C HIS A 87 -8.55 17.08 -2.66
N LYS A 88 -7.84 16.26 -1.91
CA LYS A 88 -6.48 16.49 -1.43
C LYS A 88 -5.56 15.38 -1.91
N ARG A 89 -5.41 15.29 -3.22
CA ARG A 89 -4.47 14.36 -3.84
C ARG A 89 -3.05 14.65 -3.36
N TRP A 90 -2.28 13.60 -3.09
CA TRP A 90 -0.86 13.74 -2.90
C TRP A 90 -0.21 14.19 -4.20
N LEU A 91 0.57 15.27 -4.12
CA LEU A 91 1.35 15.80 -5.23
C LEU A 91 2.82 15.52 -4.96
N PHE A 92 3.52 15.06 -5.97
CA PHE A 92 4.96 14.91 -5.92
C PHE A 92 5.65 16.28 -6.02
N PRO A 93 6.91 16.41 -5.55
CA PRO A 93 7.62 17.70 -5.59
C PRO A 93 7.61 18.34 -6.96
N GLU A 94 7.82 17.56 -8.01
CA GLU A 94 7.85 18.03 -9.41
C GLU A 94 6.48 18.57 -9.85
N GLU A 95 5.39 17.95 -9.41
CA GLU A 95 4.03 18.42 -9.67
C GLU A 95 3.75 19.73 -8.92
N LEU A 96 4.22 19.83 -7.67
CA LEU A 96 4.10 21.06 -6.86
C LEU A 96 4.84 22.21 -7.49
N ASP A 97 6.05 21.98 -7.98
CA ASP A 97 6.85 23.03 -8.66
C ASP A 97 6.13 23.55 -9.90
N VAL A 98 5.55 22.66 -10.70
CA VAL A 98 4.75 23.04 -11.88
C VAL A 98 3.51 23.84 -11.48
N LEU A 99 2.79 23.41 -10.46
CA LEU A 99 1.58 24.10 -9.99
C LEU A 99 1.90 25.48 -9.41
N ASN A 100 2.97 25.60 -8.63
CA ASN A 100 3.40 26.86 -8.02
C ASN A 100 3.94 27.87 -9.03
N ALA A 101 4.45 27.41 -10.17
CA ALA A 101 4.93 28.28 -11.25
C ALA A 101 3.79 28.84 -12.13
N ARG A 102 2.57 28.36 -11.98
CA ARG A 102 1.40 28.85 -12.76
C ARG A 102 0.92 30.20 -12.23
N PRO A 103 0.46 31.09 -13.11
CA PRO A 103 -0.14 32.36 -12.72
C PRO A 103 -1.54 32.21 -12.10
N THR A 104 -2.19 31.07 -12.34
CA THR A 104 -3.54 30.76 -11.84
C THR A 104 -3.49 29.58 -10.87
N PRO A 105 -4.28 29.61 -9.79
CA PRO A 105 -4.37 28.47 -8.88
C PRO A 105 -4.89 27.24 -9.61
N PRO A 106 -4.55 26.03 -9.13
CA PRO A 106 -5.06 24.80 -9.72
C PRO A 106 -6.59 24.68 -9.56
N GLU A 107 -7.22 24.14 -10.58
CA GLU A 107 -8.65 23.82 -10.50
C GLU A 107 -8.88 22.68 -9.49
N PRO A 108 -10.04 22.62 -8.81
CA PRO A 108 -10.32 21.60 -7.81
C PRO A 108 -10.17 20.15 -8.31
N TYR A 109 -10.46 19.89 -9.58
CA TYR A 109 -10.31 18.55 -10.17
C TYR A 109 -8.83 18.14 -10.32
N GLU A 110 -7.91 19.09 -10.48
CA GLU A 110 -6.46 18.82 -10.56
C GLU A 110 -5.91 18.33 -9.22
N LEU A 111 -6.58 18.68 -8.12
CA LEU A 111 -6.26 18.27 -6.77
C LEU A 111 -7.05 17.05 -6.30
N SER A 112 -7.93 16.51 -7.15
CA SER A 112 -8.71 15.33 -6.82
C SER A 112 -7.95 14.05 -7.10
N GLY A 113 -8.20 13.03 -6.29
CA GLY A 113 -7.57 11.73 -6.44
C GLY A 113 -8.44 10.59 -5.97
N LEU A 114 -8.17 9.40 -6.52
CA LEU A 114 -8.76 8.14 -6.12
C LEU A 114 -7.65 7.11 -5.92
N GLY A 115 -7.48 6.68 -4.67
CA GLY A 115 -6.44 5.72 -4.34
C GLY A 115 -6.36 5.42 -2.85
N TYR A 116 -5.15 5.25 -2.34
CA TYR A 116 -4.91 4.94 -0.93
C TYR A 116 -4.41 6.16 -0.15
N HIS A 117 -4.76 6.18 1.13
CA HIS A 117 -4.16 7.15 2.06
C HIS A 117 -2.66 6.89 2.22
N LEU A 118 -1.91 7.97 2.40
CA LEU A 118 -0.50 7.86 2.76
C LEU A 118 -0.36 7.50 4.25
N PRO A 119 0.70 6.77 4.62
CA PRO A 119 0.99 6.47 6.01
C PRO A 119 1.11 7.75 6.84
N GLY A 120 0.33 7.85 7.90
CA GLY A 120 0.33 9.01 8.80
C GLY A 120 -0.39 10.25 8.29
N MET A 121 -0.99 10.21 7.09
CA MET A 121 -1.72 11.32 6.47
C MET A 121 -3.12 10.86 6.06
N PHE A 122 -4.07 10.93 6.97
CA PHE A 122 -5.44 10.44 6.73
C PHE A 122 -6.24 11.31 5.75
N ASP A 123 -5.82 12.56 5.50
CA ASP A 123 -6.49 13.50 4.62
C ASP A 123 -5.90 13.53 3.20
N LYS A 124 -4.76 12.88 2.96
CA LYS A 124 -4.09 12.81 1.67
C LYS A 124 -4.29 11.46 1.01
N VAL A 125 -4.58 11.49 -0.28
CA VAL A 125 -4.77 10.29 -1.10
C VAL A 125 -3.76 10.27 -2.23
N LEU A 126 -3.05 9.17 -2.36
CA LEU A 126 -2.15 8.91 -3.47
C LEU A 126 -2.95 8.34 -4.65
N ASN A 127 -2.89 9.01 -5.79
CA ASN A 127 -3.33 8.40 -7.03
C ASN A 127 -2.40 7.24 -7.38
N ILE A 128 -2.99 6.10 -7.65
CA ILE A 128 -2.24 4.92 -8.08
C ILE A 128 -2.68 4.50 -9.47
N ASP A 129 -1.74 4.04 -10.28
CA ASP A 129 -2.02 3.59 -11.64
C ASP A 129 -2.30 2.10 -11.67
N THR A 130 -1.55 1.32 -10.89
CA THR A 130 -1.70 -0.13 -10.79
C THR A 130 -1.58 -0.57 -9.34
N CYS A 131 -2.47 -1.47 -8.91
CA CYS A 131 -2.40 -2.14 -7.62
C CYS A 131 -2.24 -3.65 -7.81
N TYR A 132 -1.05 -4.17 -7.58
CA TYR A 132 -0.74 -5.60 -7.74
C TYR A 132 -1.37 -6.52 -6.68
N LEU A 133 -2.17 -5.99 -5.77
CA LEU A 133 -2.89 -6.79 -4.78
C LEU A 133 -4.22 -7.33 -5.33
N GLY A 134 -4.97 -6.51 -6.07
CA GLY A 134 -6.28 -6.88 -6.63
C GLY A 134 -6.21 -7.32 -8.07
N ALA A 135 -7.27 -7.93 -8.57
CA ALA A 135 -7.40 -8.31 -9.97
C ALA A 135 -7.29 -7.09 -10.90
N GLU A 136 -6.82 -7.28 -12.13
CA GLU A 136 -6.61 -6.20 -13.11
C GLU A 136 -7.89 -5.41 -13.38
N VAL A 137 -9.02 -6.08 -13.45
CA VAL A 137 -10.33 -5.44 -13.63
C VAL A 137 -10.64 -4.41 -12.53
N MET A 138 -10.09 -4.56 -11.32
CA MET A 138 -10.24 -3.56 -10.26
C MET A 138 -9.48 -2.27 -10.57
N ASP A 139 -8.33 -2.37 -11.22
CA ASP A 139 -7.59 -1.19 -11.69
C ASP A 139 -8.35 -0.50 -12.83
N GLU A 140 -8.89 -1.25 -13.79
CA GLU A 140 -9.71 -0.71 -14.89
C GLU A 140 -10.93 0.05 -14.36
N ILE A 141 -11.69 -0.57 -13.44
CA ILE A 141 -12.86 0.07 -12.82
C ILE A 141 -12.42 1.33 -12.05
N ARG A 142 -11.36 1.26 -11.26
CA ARG A 142 -10.88 2.40 -10.48
C ARG A 142 -10.45 3.56 -11.38
N LEU A 143 -9.70 3.28 -12.44
CA LEU A 143 -9.25 4.30 -13.39
C LEU A 143 -10.43 4.92 -14.10
N PHE A 144 -11.37 4.11 -14.59
CA PHE A 144 -12.61 4.60 -15.20
C PHE A 144 -13.38 5.52 -14.24
N VAL A 145 -13.57 5.10 -12.99
CA VAL A 145 -14.31 5.90 -12.00
C VAL A 145 -13.54 7.19 -11.66
N ARG A 146 -12.22 7.15 -11.56
CA ARG A 146 -11.39 8.34 -11.36
C ARG A 146 -11.59 9.37 -12.48
N ASP A 147 -11.59 8.90 -13.71
CA ASP A 147 -11.68 9.77 -14.88
C ASP A 147 -13.12 10.29 -15.13
N TYR A 148 -14.11 9.47 -14.74
CA TYR A 148 -15.54 9.85 -14.86
C TYR A 148 -15.97 10.85 -13.77
N CYS A 149 -15.37 10.80 -12.58
CA CYS A 149 -15.72 11.65 -11.44
C CYS A 149 -14.65 12.71 -11.16
N PRO A 150 -14.48 13.72 -12.04
CA PRO A 150 -13.39 14.69 -11.90
C PRO A 150 -13.53 15.62 -10.70
N VAL A 151 -14.73 15.75 -10.10
CA VAL A 151 -14.97 16.60 -8.92
C VAL A 151 -15.92 15.94 -7.94
N PRO A 152 -15.44 15.21 -6.94
CA PRO A 152 -16.32 14.77 -5.89
C PRO A 152 -16.56 15.89 -4.88
N ARG A 153 -17.76 16.44 -4.85
CA ARG A 153 -18.25 17.21 -3.69
C ARG A 153 -18.57 16.32 -2.49
N THR A 154 -18.44 15.01 -2.63
CA THR A 154 -18.81 14.02 -1.60
C THR A 154 -17.75 12.93 -1.54
N ILE A 155 -17.36 12.53 -0.35
CA ILE A 155 -16.50 11.36 -0.12
C ILE A 155 -17.30 10.12 -0.50
N LEU A 156 -16.97 9.51 -1.63
CA LEU A 156 -17.49 8.21 -2.01
C LEU A 156 -16.48 7.15 -1.58
N THR A 157 -16.84 6.35 -0.61
CA THR A 157 -16.12 5.12 -0.28
C THR A 157 -16.65 4.02 -1.19
N LEU A 158 -15.85 3.59 -2.14
CA LEU A 158 -16.19 2.45 -2.98
C LEU A 158 -15.84 1.17 -2.22
N ILE A 159 -16.86 0.48 -1.76
CA ILE A 159 -16.73 -0.87 -1.23
C ILE A 159 -16.78 -1.81 -2.43
N SER A 160 -15.70 -2.55 -2.67
CA SER A 160 -15.70 -3.55 -3.74
C SER A 160 -16.77 -4.60 -3.45
N ALA A 161 -17.55 -4.96 -4.46
CA ALA A 161 -18.48 -6.05 -4.36
C ALA A 161 -17.71 -7.36 -4.03
N SER A 162 -17.95 -7.90 -2.86
CA SER A 162 -17.59 -9.27 -2.54
C SER A 162 -18.38 -10.18 -3.47
N ARG A 163 -17.72 -10.96 -4.32
CA ARG A 163 -18.37 -12.11 -4.92
C ARG A 163 -18.80 -13.03 -3.78
N ARG A 164 -20.10 -13.20 -3.63
CA ARG A 164 -20.66 -14.34 -2.93
C ARG A 164 -20.79 -15.41 -4.00
N ASP A 165 -20.03 -16.47 -3.84
CA ASP A 165 -20.27 -17.72 -4.51
C ASP A 165 -21.51 -18.37 -3.90
#